data_074df86fb2d8a8f194725279bec61ba7
#
_entry.id   074df86fb2d8a8f194725279bec61ba7
#
_cell.length_a   1.000
_cell.length_b   1.000
_cell.length_c   1.000
_cell.angle_alpha   90.00
_cell.angle_beta   90.00
_cell.angle_gamma   90.00
#
_symmetry.space_group_name_H-M   'P 1'
#
loop_
_entity.id
_entity.type
_entity.pdbx_description
1 polymer ?
#
loop_
_entity_poly.entity_id
_entity_poly.type
_entity_poly.pdbx_seq_one_letter_code
_entity_poly.pdbx_strand_id
1 'polypeptide(L)'
;VALQKKQIEIKQKDLQLEKNANLRNMLLLVSVSGIALAGLAFSRFRSKQKANKALEDKNKIIEKEQERSEKLLLNILPAAIAKELKEKGKALARRYEESTVLFTDFKNFTTIAERLSPEELVGELDYYFKGFDAIIKKYNIEKIKTIGDAYMCAAGLSGKKSDATAMVKAAYEMNQFMKNARAEKEAKGLPFFEARIGIHTGPVVAGVVGDDKFAYDIWGDTVNIAARMEQHCEPGEINISENSYSQVRYTFNCQYRGKIAVKNKGEIDMYYVKNLID
;
A
#
# COMPACT_ATOMS: atom_id res chain seq x y z
N VAL A 1 -74.88 0.05 -80.29
CA VAL A 1 -75.01 -0.49 -78.93
C VAL A 1 -73.91 -1.48 -78.63
N ALA A 2 -73.57 -2.46 -79.54
CA ALA A 2 -72.53 -3.48 -79.27
C ALA A 2 -71.08 -2.90 -79.21
N LEU A 3 -70.73 -1.92 -80.06
CA LEU A 3 -69.39 -1.26 -80.03
C LEU A 3 -69.20 -0.40 -78.77
N GLN A 4 -70.20 0.26 -78.27
CA GLN A 4 -70.11 1.03 -77.01
C GLN A 4 -69.96 0.16 -75.81
N LYS A 5 -70.63 -1.01 -75.75
CA LYS A 5 -70.38 -1.97 -74.65
C LYS A 5 -68.94 -2.50 -74.65
N LYS A 6 -68.35 -2.83 -75.80
CA LYS A 6 -67.05 -3.33 -75.96
C LYS A 6 -65.99 -2.23 -75.56
N GLN A 7 -66.24 -0.97 -75.88
CA GLN A 7 -65.34 0.14 -75.43
C GLN A 7 -65.41 0.38 -73.95
N ILE A 8 -66.54 0.21 -73.28
CA ILE A 8 -66.69 0.33 -71.83
C ILE A 8 -65.96 -0.83 -71.14
N GLU A 9 -66.01 -2.06 -71.66
CA GLU A 9 -65.40 -3.24 -71.16
C GLU A 9 -63.85 -3.15 -71.24
N ILE A 10 -63.28 -2.65 -72.35
CA ILE A 10 -61.86 -2.37 -72.54
C ILE A 10 -61.44 -1.30 -71.53
N LYS A 11 -62.16 -0.20 -71.40
CA LYS A 11 -61.83 0.87 -70.48
C LYS A 11 -61.85 0.45 -68.99
N GLN A 12 -62.73 -0.44 -68.62
CA GLN A 12 -62.80 -1.07 -67.30
C GLN A 12 -61.58 -2.00 -67.05
N LYS A 13 -61.22 -2.77 -68.07
CA LYS A 13 -60.04 -3.63 -68.01
C LYS A 13 -58.72 -2.85 -67.87
N ASP A 14 -58.59 -1.77 -68.64
CA ASP A 14 -57.43 -0.88 -68.56
C ASP A 14 -57.29 -0.21 -67.17
N LEU A 15 -58.47 0.27 -66.64
CA LEU A 15 -58.47 0.87 -65.30
C LEU A 15 -58.10 -0.13 -64.18
N GLN A 16 -58.52 -1.40 -64.40
CA GLN A 16 -58.17 -2.49 -63.44
C GLN A 16 -56.72 -2.89 -63.54
N LEU A 17 -56.10 -2.90 -64.73
CA LEU A 17 -54.71 -3.11 -64.97
C LEU A 17 -53.86 -1.97 -64.35
N GLU A 18 -54.27 -0.75 -64.52
CA GLU A 18 -53.59 0.42 -63.88
C GLU A 18 -53.61 0.37 -62.35
N LYS A 19 -54.81 0.03 -61.77
CA LYS A 19 -54.91 -0.18 -60.31
C LYS A 19 -54.05 -1.25 -59.81
N ASN A 20 -54.00 -2.41 -60.52
CA ASN A 20 -53.11 -3.54 -60.14
C ASN A 20 -51.63 -3.17 -60.26
N ALA A 21 -51.24 -2.41 -61.29
CA ALA A 21 -49.91 -1.94 -61.48
C ALA A 21 -49.49 -0.95 -60.37
N ASN A 22 -50.36 -0.05 -59.99
CA ASN A 22 -50.17 0.91 -58.88
C ASN A 22 -50.05 0.18 -57.54
N LEU A 23 -50.91 -0.80 -57.25
CA LEU A 23 -50.83 -1.62 -56.03
C LEU A 23 -49.50 -2.42 -55.97
N ARG A 24 -49.12 -3.06 -57.10
CA ARG A 24 -47.84 -3.76 -57.19
C ARG A 24 -46.67 -2.82 -56.94
N ASN A 25 -46.62 -1.64 -57.50
CA ASN A 25 -45.57 -0.66 -57.35
C ASN A 25 -45.51 -0.14 -55.91
N MET A 26 -46.68 0.08 -55.28
CA MET A 26 -46.79 0.46 -53.87
C MET A 26 -46.25 -0.65 -52.94
N LEU A 27 -46.61 -1.92 -53.19
CA LEU A 27 -46.08 -3.07 -52.43
C LEU A 27 -44.57 -3.24 -52.57
N LEU A 28 -44.05 -3.00 -53.79
CA LEU A 28 -42.61 -3.00 -54.02
C LEU A 28 -41.89 -1.89 -53.25
N LEU A 29 -42.41 -0.67 -53.24
CA LEU A 29 -41.83 0.44 -52.48
C LEU A 29 -41.86 0.16 -50.98
N VAL A 30 -42.95 -0.37 -50.43
CA VAL A 30 -43.04 -0.76 -49.01
C VAL A 30 -42.02 -1.85 -48.65
N SER A 31 -41.88 -2.87 -49.55
CA SER A 31 -40.93 -3.96 -49.34
C SER A 31 -39.50 -3.47 -49.35
N VAL A 32 -39.12 -2.62 -50.31
CA VAL A 32 -37.75 -2.03 -50.38
C VAL A 32 -37.47 -1.15 -49.18
N SER A 33 -38.45 -0.32 -48.78
CA SER A 33 -38.32 0.51 -47.57
C SER A 33 -38.16 -0.33 -46.29
N GLY A 34 -38.91 -1.41 -46.16
CA GLY A 34 -38.81 -2.37 -45.05
C GLY A 34 -37.42 -3.02 -44.95
N ILE A 35 -36.89 -3.47 -46.10
CA ILE A 35 -35.55 -4.06 -46.18
C ILE A 35 -34.48 -3.02 -45.81
N ALA A 36 -34.59 -1.79 -46.30
CA ALA A 36 -33.67 -0.70 -45.98
C ALA A 36 -33.66 -0.37 -44.47
N LEU A 37 -34.84 -0.28 -43.86
CA LEU A 37 -35.00 -0.03 -42.42
C LEU A 37 -34.46 -1.17 -41.60
N ALA A 38 -34.68 -2.43 -41.97
CA ALA A 38 -34.14 -3.60 -41.31
C ALA A 38 -32.59 -3.63 -41.41
N GLY A 39 -32.01 -3.28 -42.55
CA GLY A 39 -30.57 -3.14 -42.76
C GLY A 39 -29.95 -2.06 -41.86
N LEU A 40 -30.61 -0.89 -41.76
CA LEU A 40 -30.16 0.19 -40.88
C LEU A 40 -30.24 -0.22 -39.40
N ALA A 41 -31.34 -0.86 -38.97
CA ALA A 41 -31.50 -1.35 -37.60
C ALA A 41 -30.45 -2.40 -37.27
N PHE A 42 -30.16 -3.34 -38.15
CA PHE A 42 -29.14 -4.35 -37.98
C PHE A 42 -27.72 -3.74 -37.92
N SER A 43 -27.44 -2.77 -38.78
CA SER A 43 -26.15 -2.04 -38.75
C SER A 43 -25.95 -1.30 -37.43
N ARG A 44 -26.99 -0.58 -36.95
CA ARG A 44 -26.98 0.10 -35.66
C ARG A 44 -26.80 -0.88 -34.48
N PHE A 45 -27.49 -2.01 -34.51
CA PHE A 45 -27.36 -3.05 -33.50
C PHE A 45 -25.91 -3.60 -33.41
N ARG A 46 -25.34 -3.96 -34.57
CA ARG A 46 -23.94 -4.40 -34.63
C ARG A 46 -22.94 -3.35 -34.13
N SER A 47 -23.15 -2.09 -34.52
CA SER A 47 -22.29 -0.99 -34.07
C SER A 47 -22.38 -0.79 -32.55
N LYS A 48 -23.62 -0.85 -32.00
CA LYS A 48 -23.85 -0.77 -30.54
C LYS A 48 -23.21 -1.93 -29.80
N GLN A 49 -23.30 -3.17 -30.31
CA GLN A 49 -22.62 -4.33 -29.71
C GLN A 49 -21.10 -4.17 -29.68
N LYS A 50 -20.50 -3.71 -30.80
CA LYS A 50 -19.04 -3.46 -30.84
C LYS A 50 -18.62 -2.37 -29.85
N ALA A 51 -19.40 -1.27 -29.77
CA ALA A 51 -19.16 -0.18 -28.85
C ALA A 51 -19.26 -0.64 -27.38
N ASN A 52 -20.28 -1.42 -27.03
CA ASN A 52 -20.44 -1.97 -25.68
C ASN A 52 -19.30 -2.89 -25.30
N LYS A 53 -18.87 -3.78 -26.21
CA LYS A 53 -17.73 -4.66 -25.96
C LYS A 53 -16.43 -3.87 -25.76
N ALA A 54 -16.18 -2.88 -26.61
CA ALA A 54 -15.00 -1.99 -26.47
C ALA A 54 -15.04 -1.19 -25.15
N LEU A 55 -16.22 -0.76 -24.70
CA LEU A 55 -16.41 -0.08 -23.41
C LEU A 55 -16.13 -1.03 -22.23
N GLU A 56 -16.63 -2.27 -22.31
CA GLU A 56 -16.37 -3.29 -21.29
C GLU A 56 -14.88 -3.61 -21.18
N ASP A 57 -14.18 -3.78 -22.30
CA ASP A 57 -12.75 -4.03 -22.33
C ASP A 57 -11.96 -2.84 -21.74
N LYS A 58 -12.34 -1.60 -22.07
CA LYS A 58 -11.74 -0.40 -21.48
C LYS A 58 -11.99 -0.30 -19.97
N ASN A 59 -13.19 -0.60 -19.50
CA ASN A 59 -13.50 -0.59 -18.07
C ASN A 59 -12.66 -1.60 -17.30
N LYS A 60 -12.46 -2.83 -17.83
CA LYS A 60 -11.57 -3.84 -17.23
C LYS A 60 -10.11 -3.37 -17.13
N ILE A 61 -9.64 -2.63 -18.12
CA ILE A 61 -8.29 -2.05 -18.09
C ILE A 61 -8.20 -0.96 -17.02
N ILE A 62 -9.19 -0.06 -16.96
CA ILE A 62 -9.25 1.02 -15.95
C ILE A 62 -9.28 0.44 -14.53
N GLU A 63 -10.10 -0.57 -14.27
CA GLU A 63 -10.17 -1.25 -12.97
C GLU A 63 -8.82 -1.83 -12.57
N LYS A 64 -8.12 -2.53 -13.47
CA LYS A 64 -6.80 -3.09 -13.21
C LYS A 64 -5.76 -2.00 -12.90
N GLU A 65 -5.76 -0.90 -13.64
CA GLU A 65 -4.84 0.21 -13.40
C GLU A 65 -5.15 0.94 -12.08
N GLN A 66 -6.43 1.07 -11.74
CA GLN A 66 -6.85 1.60 -10.45
C GLN A 66 -6.39 0.71 -9.28
N GLU A 67 -6.60 -0.60 -9.36
CA GLU A 67 -6.12 -1.55 -8.35
C GLU A 67 -4.59 -1.51 -8.20
N ARG A 68 -3.87 -1.43 -9.33
CA ARG A 68 -2.41 -1.32 -9.33
C ARG A 68 -1.94 -0.03 -8.67
N SER A 69 -2.54 1.09 -9.05
CA SER A 69 -2.23 2.40 -8.46
C SER A 69 -2.52 2.43 -6.96
N GLU A 70 -3.63 1.81 -6.53
CA GLU A 70 -3.98 1.72 -5.12
C GLU A 70 -2.98 0.89 -4.33
N LYS A 71 -2.58 -0.27 -4.85
CA LYS A 71 -1.52 -1.09 -4.22
C LYS A 71 -0.20 -0.34 -4.08
N LEU A 72 0.20 0.41 -5.10
CA LEU A 72 1.42 1.23 -5.04
C LEU A 72 1.32 2.33 -3.98
N LEU A 73 0.18 2.99 -3.87
CA LEU A 73 -0.06 4.02 -2.86
C LEU A 73 -0.03 3.43 -1.43
N LEU A 74 -0.64 2.26 -1.23
CA LEU A 74 -0.67 1.56 0.06
C LEU A 74 0.70 0.98 0.46
N ASN A 75 1.64 0.84 -0.47
CA ASN A 75 3.03 0.50 -0.13
C ASN A 75 3.82 1.69 0.44
N ILE A 76 3.32 2.91 0.25
CA ILE A 76 4.01 4.15 0.67
C ILE A 76 3.30 4.79 1.88
N LEU A 77 1.98 4.69 1.95
CA LEU A 77 1.15 5.35 2.95
C LEU A 77 0.24 4.37 3.69
N PRO A 78 0.00 4.56 4.99
CA PRO A 78 -1.03 3.82 5.72
C PRO A 78 -2.41 4.01 5.07
N ALA A 79 -3.25 2.97 5.09
CA ALA A 79 -4.54 2.96 4.39
C ALA A 79 -5.46 4.14 4.76
N ALA A 80 -5.51 4.52 6.05
CA ALA A 80 -6.31 5.65 6.52
C ALA A 80 -5.83 6.99 5.93
N ILE A 81 -4.51 7.17 5.84
CA ILE A 81 -3.86 8.36 5.27
C ILE A 81 -4.05 8.41 3.76
N ALA A 82 -3.85 7.29 3.07
CA ALA A 82 -4.06 7.17 1.63
C ALA A 82 -5.51 7.52 1.24
N LYS A 83 -6.49 7.04 2.02
CA LYS A 83 -7.90 7.37 1.83
C LYS A 83 -8.17 8.87 2.01
N GLU A 84 -7.68 9.46 3.10
CA GLU A 84 -7.87 10.88 3.38
C GLU A 84 -7.25 11.77 2.29
N LEU A 85 -6.06 11.39 1.81
CA LEU A 85 -5.36 12.10 0.72
C LEU A 85 -6.15 12.03 -0.59
N LYS A 86 -6.72 10.87 -0.93
CA LYS A 86 -7.58 10.70 -2.13
C LYS A 86 -8.86 11.54 -2.04
N GLU A 87 -9.51 11.60 -0.86
CA GLU A 87 -10.79 12.27 -0.69
C GLU A 87 -10.65 13.78 -0.56
N LYS A 88 -9.58 14.27 0.09
CA LYS A 88 -9.44 15.67 0.49
C LYS A 88 -8.24 16.39 -0.13
N GLY A 89 -7.39 15.67 -0.89
CA GLY A 89 -6.14 16.21 -1.43
C GLY A 89 -5.06 16.50 -0.38
N LYS A 90 -5.34 16.28 0.91
CA LYS A 90 -4.41 16.47 2.03
C LYS A 90 -4.74 15.52 3.17
N ALA A 91 -3.72 15.15 3.95
CA ALA A 91 -3.87 14.39 5.19
C ALA A 91 -3.53 15.28 6.38
N LEU A 92 -4.36 15.24 7.42
CA LEU A 92 -4.14 16.03 8.62
C LEU A 92 -3.14 15.35 9.56
N ALA A 93 -2.24 16.13 10.14
CA ALA A 93 -1.38 15.65 11.22
C ALA A 93 -2.23 15.24 12.43
N ARG A 94 -1.88 14.11 13.05
CA ARG A 94 -2.60 13.55 14.20
C ARG A 94 -1.66 13.34 15.36
N ARG A 95 -2.08 13.73 16.54
CA ARG A 95 -1.37 13.45 17.78
C ARG A 95 -1.84 12.12 18.36
N TYR A 96 -0.88 11.33 18.78
CA TYR A 96 -1.07 10.07 19.50
C TYR A 96 -0.39 10.21 20.86
N GLU A 97 -1.16 10.06 21.94
CA GLU A 97 -0.66 10.31 23.30
C GLU A 97 0.27 9.20 23.79
N GLU A 98 0.13 7.99 23.23
CA GLU A 98 0.95 6.85 23.59
C GLU A 98 1.29 6.03 22.33
N SER A 99 2.54 6.13 21.90
CA SER A 99 3.10 5.33 20.80
C SER A 99 4.45 4.77 21.21
N THR A 100 4.75 3.56 20.79
CA THR A 100 6.06 2.94 21.04
C THR A 100 6.86 2.96 19.73
N VAL A 101 8.00 3.64 19.77
CA VAL A 101 8.89 3.82 18.63
C VAL A 101 10.13 2.94 18.81
N LEU A 102 10.51 2.24 17.74
CA LEU A 102 11.72 1.43 17.66
C LEU A 102 12.62 1.98 16.57
N PHE A 103 13.89 2.12 16.90
CA PHE A 103 15.01 2.29 15.97
C PHE A 103 15.92 1.07 16.03
N THR A 104 16.40 0.66 14.87
CA THR A 104 17.53 -0.28 14.77
C THR A 104 18.51 0.22 13.72
N ASP A 105 19.80 -0.01 13.95
CA ASP A 105 20.90 0.45 13.12
C ASP A 105 21.99 -0.63 13.10
N PHE A 106 22.76 -0.73 12.01
CA PHE A 106 23.81 -1.74 11.88
C PHE A 106 25.16 -1.22 12.38
N LYS A 107 25.74 -1.96 13.29
CA LYS A 107 27.06 -1.64 13.83
C LYS A 107 28.13 -1.78 12.75
N ASN A 108 29.05 -0.78 12.67
CA ASN A 108 30.15 -0.75 11.71
C ASN A 108 29.72 -0.87 10.25
N PHE A 109 28.49 -0.41 9.92
CA PHE A 109 27.93 -0.48 8.58
C PHE A 109 28.90 0.05 7.52
N THR A 110 29.48 1.25 7.70
CA THR A 110 30.39 1.88 6.74
C THR A 110 31.58 0.97 6.41
N THR A 111 32.21 0.37 7.45
CA THR A 111 33.37 -0.51 7.26
C THR A 111 33.02 -1.79 6.51
N ILE A 112 31.81 -2.34 6.73
CA ILE A 112 31.35 -3.54 6.03
C ILE A 112 30.94 -3.17 4.60
N ALA A 113 30.25 -2.05 4.42
CA ALA A 113 29.81 -1.54 3.13
C ALA A 113 30.98 -1.30 2.16
N GLU A 114 32.13 -0.82 2.65
CA GLU A 114 33.35 -0.62 1.84
C GLU A 114 33.91 -1.93 1.23
N ARG A 115 33.51 -3.10 1.75
CA ARG A 115 33.95 -4.42 1.28
C ARG A 115 32.99 -5.08 0.29
N LEU A 116 31.84 -4.49 0.08
CA LEU A 116 30.77 -5.01 -0.77
C LEU A 116 30.64 -4.19 -2.05
N SER A 117 30.26 -4.81 -3.17
CA SER A 117 29.81 -4.06 -4.33
C SER A 117 28.49 -3.35 -4.02
N PRO A 118 28.12 -2.29 -4.77
CA PRO A 118 26.83 -1.61 -4.58
C PRO A 118 25.63 -2.55 -4.65
N GLU A 119 25.65 -3.53 -5.55
CA GLU A 119 24.60 -4.52 -5.74
C GLU A 119 24.50 -5.46 -4.54
N GLU A 120 25.65 -5.94 -4.04
CA GLU A 120 25.71 -6.79 -2.84
C GLU A 120 25.22 -6.04 -1.62
N LEU A 121 25.65 -4.79 -1.44
CA LEU A 121 25.21 -3.96 -0.32
C LEU A 121 23.70 -3.76 -0.30
N VAL A 122 23.10 -3.39 -1.43
CA VAL A 122 21.64 -3.22 -1.56
C VAL A 122 20.92 -4.56 -1.33
N GLY A 123 21.46 -5.67 -1.85
CA GLY A 123 20.93 -7.01 -1.62
C GLY A 123 20.92 -7.42 -0.16
N GLU A 124 22.00 -7.08 0.58
CA GLU A 124 22.12 -7.33 2.02
C GLU A 124 21.12 -6.50 2.82
N LEU A 125 21.00 -5.20 2.55
CA LEU A 125 20.02 -4.33 3.20
C LEU A 125 18.59 -4.82 2.96
N ASP A 126 18.28 -5.19 1.72
CA ASP A 126 16.97 -5.73 1.32
C ASP A 126 16.64 -7.03 2.07
N TYR A 127 17.62 -7.93 2.23
CA TYR A 127 17.48 -9.18 3.01
C TYR A 127 17.07 -8.89 4.46
N TYR A 128 17.84 -8.04 5.16
CA TYR A 128 17.56 -7.72 6.55
C TYR A 128 16.26 -6.96 6.74
N PHE A 129 15.99 -5.94 5.91
CA PHE A 129 14.78 -5.13 6.03
C PHE A 129 13.51 -5.91 5.68
N LYS A 130 13.55 -6.83 4.71
CA LYS A 130 12.45 -7.76 4.45
C LYS A 130 12.18 -8.69 5.63
N GLY A 131 13.23 -9.15 6.29
CA GLY A 131 13.09 -9.90 7.53
C GLY A 131 12.37 -9.10 8.62
N PHE A 132 12.78 -7.85 8.82
CA PHE A 132 12.14 -6.95 9.79
C PHE A 132 10.70 -6.62 9.39
N ASP A 133 10.42 -6.35 8.11
CA ASP A 133 9.07 -6.11 7.59
C ASP A 133 8.13 -7.31 7.86
N ALA A 134 8.63 -8.54 7.69
CA ALA A 134 7.87 -9.75 7.98
C ALA A 134 7.56 -9.90 9.48
N ILE A 135 8.52 -9.53 10.35
CA ILE A 135 8.36 -9.59 11.80
C ILE A 135 7.36 -8.54 12.28
N ILE A 136 7.51 -7.26 11.91
CA ILE A 136 6.60 -6.20 12.39
C ILE A 136 5.16 -6.42 11.95
N LYS A 137 4.95 -7.02 10.78
CA LYS A 137 3.63 -7.38 10.27
C LYS A 137 2.87 -8.35 11.19
N LYS A 138 3.54 -9.32 11.83
CA LYS A 138 2.94 -10.26 12.79
C LYS A 138 2.35 -9.54 14.00
N TYR A 139 2.95 -8.42 14.39
CA TYR A 139 2.59 -7.65 15.59
C TYR A 139 1.76 -6.41 15.27
N ASN A 140 1.33 -6.25 14.01
CA ASN A 140 0.57 -5.06 13.55
C ASN A 140 1.28 -3.73 13.88
N ILE A 141 2.60 -3.72 13.75
CA ILE A 141 3.47 -2.57 13.91
C ILE A 141 3.65 -1.92 12.54
N GLU A 142 3.67 -0.60 12.51
CA GLU A 142 3.77 0.18 11.28
C GLU A 142 5.22 0.56 11.00
N LYS A 143 5.71 0.21 9.80
CA LYS A 143 6.98 0.72 9.29
C LYS A 143 6.83 2.20 8.98
N ILE A 144 7.74 3.01 9.49
CA ILE A 144 7.77 4.44 9.18
C ILE A 144 8.69 4.71 7.99
N LYS A 145 9.97 4.39 8.13
CA LYS A 145 10.97 4.59 7.08
C LYS A 145 12.27 3.85 7.38
N THR A 146 13.15 3.85 6.38
CA THR A 146 14.58 3.56 6.56
C THR A 146 15.38 4.84 6.40
N ILE A 147 16.49 4.98 7.12
CA ILE A 147 17.39 6.14 7.07
C ILE A 147 18.80 5.58 6.92
N GLY A 148 19.26 5.43 5.67
CA GLY A 148 20.49 4.69 5.39
C GLY A 148 20.35 3.22 5.82
N ASP A 149 21.17 2.80 6.78
CA ASP A 149 21.17 1.47 7.40
C ASP A 149 20.28 1.38 8.65
N ALA A 150 19.64 2.47 9.05
CA ALA A 150 18.70 2.47 10.16
C ALA A 150 17.28 2.12 9.69
N TYR A 151 16.54 1.37 10.51
CA TYR A 151 15.14 1.02 10.31
C TYR A 151 14.29 1.56 11.45
N MET A 152 13.19 2.22 11.10
CA MET A 152 12.28 2.86 12.06
C MET A 152 10.85 2.33 11.90
N CYS A 153 10.26 1.90 13.01
CA CYS A 153 8.86 1.49 13.07
C CYS A 153 8.19 1.98 14.36
N ALA A 154 6.85 2.00 14.36
CA ALA A 154 6.08 2.47 15.48
C ALA A 154 4.79 1.67 15.68
N ALA A 155 4.38 1.49 16.94
CA ALA A 155 3.09 0.94 17.36
C ALA A 155 2.21 2.04 17.95
N GLY A 156 0.87 1.88 17.89
CA GLY A 156 -0.08 2.82 18.47
C GLY A 156 -0.52 3.95 17.54
N LEU A 157 -0.21 3.89 16.24
CA LEU A 157 -0.62 4.92 15.25
C LEU A 157 -1.99 4.68 14.62
N SER A 158 -2.63 3.55 14.90
CA SER A 158 -3.97 3.19 14.38
C SER A 158 -5.14 3.71 15.24
N GLY A 159 -4.86 4.56 16.23
CA GLY A 159 -5.86 5.02 17.22
C GLY A 159 -6.20 3.99 18.31
N LYS A 160 -5.59 2.80 18.27
CA LYS A 160 -5.60 1.84 19.37
C LYS A 160 -4.48 2.17 20.34
N LYS A 161 -4.64 1.78 21.61
CA LYS A 161 -3.58 1.92 22.60
C LYS A 161 -2.30 1.26 22.10
N SER A 162 -1.15 1.90 22.34
CA SER A 162 0.16 1.34 22.01
C SER A 162 0.34 0.02 22.76
N ASP A 163 0.89 -0.97 22.09
CA ASP A 163 1.30 -2.24 22.69
C ASP A 163 2.83 -2.31 22.71
N ALA A 164 3.43 -1.74 23.78
CA ALA A 164 4.87 -1.79 24.01
C ALA A 164 5.37 -3.25 24.12
N THR A 165 4.53 -4.15 24.64
CA THR A 165 4.86 -5.58 24.73
C THR A 165 4.99 -6.21 23.33
N ALA A 166 4.08 -5.88 22.42
CA ALA A 166 4.17 -6.33 21.03
C ALA A 166 5.43 -5.79 20.34
N MET A 167 5.79 -4.52 20.59
CA MET A 167 7.02 -3.93 20.06
C MET A 167 8.27 -4.64 20.58
N VAL A 168 8.36 -4.92 21.88
CA VAL A 168 9.50 -5.61 22.47
C VAL A 168 9.56 -7.07 22.00
N LYS A 169 8.44 -7.76 21.80
CA LYS A 169 8.40 -9.09 21.16
C LYS A 169 8.94 -9.05 19.75
N ALA A 170 8.53 -8.06 18.95
CA ALA A 170 9.04 -7.89 17.59
C ALA A 170 10.56 -7.62 17.61
N ALA A 171 11.05 -6.75 18.49
CA ALA A 171 12.47 -6.48 18.67
C ALA A 171 13.27 -7.75 19.06
N TYR A 172 12.70 -8.58 19.93
CA TYR A 172 13.30 -9.87 20.32
C TYR A 172 13.39 -10.83 19.13
N GLU A 173 12.32 -10.96 18.33
CA GLU A 173 12.37 -11.75 17.08
C GLU A 173 13.38 -11.18 16.07
N MET A 174 13.46 -9.85 15.91
CA MET A 174 14.48 -9.21 15.06
C MET A 174 15.89 -9.58 15.52
N ASN A 175 16.15 -9.53 16.82
CA ASN A 175 17.46 -9.90 17.37
C ASN A 175 17.78 -11.38 17.14
N GLN A 176 16.79 -12.29 17.26
CA GLN A 176 16.98 -13.71 16.94
C GLN A 176 17.24 -13.92 15.44
N PHE A 177 16.51 -13.22 14.57
CA PHE A 177 16.73 -13.24 13.13
C PHE A 177 18.17 -12.80 12.78
N MET A 178 18.67 -11.71 13.40
CA MET A 178 20.03 -11.24 13.21
C MET A 178 21.08 -12.27 13.66
N LYS A 179 20.86 -12.92 14.81
CA LYS A 179 21.75 -13.99 15.31
C LYS A 179 21.81 -15.19 14.36
N ASN A 180 20.66 -15.60 13.81
CA ASN A 180 20.61 -16.70 12.86
C ASN A 180 21.30 -16.33 11.53
N ALA A 181 21.03 -15.14 11.01
CA ALA A 181 21.68 -14.62 9.80
C ALA A 181 23.21 -14.53 9.97
N ARG A 182 23.68 -14.07 11.14
CA ARG A 182 25.09 -14.06 11.48
C ARG A 182 25.70 -15.46 11.42
N ALA A 183 25.10 -16.43 12.13
CA ALA A 183 25.61 -17.81 12.15
C ALA A 183 25.70 -18.44 10.75
N GLU A 184 24.68 -18.22 9.90
CA GLU A 184 24.69 -18.71 8.51
C GLU A 184 25.79 -18.07 7.67
N LYS A 185 26.03 -16.76 7.83
CA LYS A 185 27.03 -16.03 7.07
C LYS A 185 28.46 -16.34 7.55
N GLU A 186 28.68 -16.41 8.85
CA GLU A 186 29.97 -16.84 9.44
C GLU A 186 30.36 -18.24 8.94
N ALA A 187 29.41 -19.18 8.89
CA ALA A 187 29.66 -20.53 8.36
C ALA A 187 30.06 -20.54 6.87
N LYS A 188 29.68 -19.51 6.12
CA LYS A 188 30.01 -19.34 4.69
C LYS A 188 31.21 -18.41 4.46
N GLY A 189 31.81 -17.84 5.50
CA GLY A 189 32.88 -16.84 5.39
C GLY A 189 32.43 -15.51 4.76
N LEU A 190 31.13 -15.20 4.83
CA LEU A 190 30.52 -13.99 4.27
C LEU A 190 30.47 -12.87 5.32
N PRO A 191 30.51 -11.59 4.92
CA PRO A 191 30.28 -10.48 5.82
C PRO A 191 28.86 -10.52 6.38
N PHE A 192 28.70 -10.08 7.62
CA PHE A 192 27.42 -10.00 8.32
C PHE A 192 27.28 -8.68 9.08
N PHE A 193 26.06 -8.28 9.34
CA PHE A 193 25.75 -7.12 10.18
C PHE A 193 25.28 -7.56 11.57
N GLU A 194 25.59 -6.72 12.55
CA GLU A 194 25.06 -6.80 13.91
C GLU A 194 24.19 -5.56 14.16
N ALA A 195 22.98 -5.75 14.67
CA ALA A 195 22.06 -4.65 14.91
C ALA A 195 22.09 -4.20 16.37
N ARG A 196 21.86 -2.90 16.58
CA ARG A 196 21.50 -2.29 17.86
C ARG A 196 20.02 -1.94 17.79
N ILE A 197 19.27 -2.13 18.86
CA ILE A 197 17.85 -1.84 18.92
C ILE A 197 17.55 -0.94 20.10
N GLY A 198 16.88 0.21 19.84
CA GLY A 198 16.44 1.15 20.86
C GLY A 198 14.92 1.37 20.81
N ILE A 199 14.28 1.38 21.98
CA ILE A 199 12.82 1.53 22.08
C ILE A 199 12.47 2.58 23.13
N HIS A 200 11.50 3.44 22.78
CA HIS A 200 10.89 4.38 23.73
C HIS A 200 9.38 4.51 23.48
N THR A 201 8.63 4.70 24.57
CA THR A 201 7.17 4.91 24.56
C THR A 201 6.82 6.31 25.04
N GLY A 202 6.00 7.01 24.28
CA GLY A 202 5.54 8.36 24.59
C GLY A 202 4.68 8.98 23.48
N PRO A 203 4.31 10.26 23.59
CA PRO A 203 3.48 10.93 22.59
C PRO A 203 4.26 11.24 21.30
N VAL A 204 3.55 11.09 20.15
CA VAL A 204 4.06 11.49 18.83
C VAL A 204 3.01 12.23 18.03
N VAL A 205 3.44 12.96 17.02
CA VAL A 205 2.58 13.49 15.96
C VAL A 205 2.93 12.75 14.68
N ALA A 206 1.94 12.15 14.01
CA ALA A 206 2.10 11.52 12.71
C ALA A 206 1.41 12.34 11.62
N GLY A 207 1.97 12.38 10.43
CA GLY A 207 1.40 13.15 9.32
C GLY A 207 2.14 12.94 8.01
N VAL A 208 1.67 13.63 6.98
CA VAL A 208 2.29 13.65 5.66
C VAL A 208 2.85 15.04 5.40
N VAL A 209 4.07 15.11 4.91
CA VAL A 209 4.72 16.35 4.48
C VAL A 209 5.16 16.25 3.03
N GLY A 210 5.24 17.40 2.35
CA GLY A 210 5.61 17.53 0.95
C GLY A 210 4.40 17.54 0.01
N ASP A 211 4.51 18.29 -1.09
CA ASP A 211 3.47 18.39 -2.12
C ASP A 211 3.79 17.48 -3.31
N ASP A 212 5.05 17.45 -3.78
CA ASP A 212 5.47 16.63 -4.92
C ASP A 212 5.90 15.21 -4.52
N LYS A 213 6.48 15.07 -3.33
CA LYS A 213 6.90 13.79 -2.75
C LYS A 213 6.31 13.66 -1.37
N PHE A 214 5.19 12.98 -1.26
CA PHE A 214 4.58 12.68 0.02
C PHE A 214 5.49 11.79 0.87
N ALA A 215 5.85 12.26 2.04
CA ALA A 215 6.56 11.50 3.05
C ALA A 215 5.68 11.41 4.31
N TYR A 216 5.24 10.19 4.62
CA TYR A 216 4.61 9.91 5.90
C TYR A 216 5.70 9.74 6.96
N ASP A 217 5.57 10.45 8.06
CA ASP A 217 6.56 10.43 9.13
C ASP A 217 5.92 10.68 10.50
N ILE A 218 6.70 10.48 11.55
CA ILE A 218 6.33 10.79 12.93
C ILE A 218 7.35 11.75 13.56
N TRP A 219 6.85 12.65 14.42
CA TRP A 219 7.66 13.66 15.09
C TRP A 219 7.34 13.70 16.57
N GLY A 220 8.30 14.16 17.35
CA GLY A 220 8.21 14.39 18.79
C GLY A 220 9.44 13.92 19.54
N ASP A 221 9.52 14.29 20.83
CA ASP A 221 10.63 13.88 21.70
C ASP A 221 10.78 12.36 21.80
N THR A 222 9.66 11.65 21.70
CA THR A 222 9.60 10.18 21.71
C THR A 222 10.50 9.57 20.64
N VAL A 223 10.48 10.14 19.44
CA VAL A 223 11.32 9.69 18.30
C VAL A 223 12.79 9.91 18.64
N ASN A 224 13.15 11.09 19.16
CA ASN A 224 14.53 11.43 19.52
C ASN A 224 15.06 10.55 20.65
N ILE A 225 14.22 10.23 21.65
CA ILE A 225 14.60 9.38 22.76
C ILE A 225 14.80 7.93 22.28
N ALA A 226 13.92 7.41 21.41
CA ALA A 226 14.06 6.07 20.84
C ALA A 226 15.37 5.95 20.04
N ALA A 227 15.73 6.96 19.24
CA ALA A 227 17.01 7.00 18.53
C ALA A 227 18.20 7.01 19.49
N ARG A 228 18.11 7.76 20.61
CA ARG A 228 19.18 7.74 21.66
C ARG A 228 19.26 6.39 22.35
N MET A 229 18.12 5.71 22.61
CA MET A 229 18.16 4.34 23.15
C MET A 229 18.95 3.41 22.22
N GLU A 230 18.75 3.53 20.90
CA GLU A 230 19.51 2.77 19.91
C GLU A 230 21.00 3.14 19.92
N GLN A 231 21.34 4.43 19.85
CA GLN A 231 22.74 4.90 19.83
C GLN A 231 23.56 4.44 21.05
N HIS A 232 22.91 4.31 22.20
CA HIS A 232 23.53 3.83 23.45
C HIS A 232 23.37 2.32 23.65
N CYS A 233 22.87 1.59 22.65
CA CYS A 233 22.71 0.15 22.71
C CYS A 233 23.99 -0.57 22.25
N GLU A 234 24.32 -1.68 22.89
CA GLU A 234 25.37 -2.58 22.40
C GLU A 234 24.83 -3.49 21.29
N PRO A 235 25.67 -3.92 20.33
CA PRO A 235 25.27 -4.86 19.29
C PRO A 235 24.69 -6.15 19.86
N GLY A 236 23.59 -6.58 19.27
CA GLY A 236 22.88 -7.81 19.69
C GLY A 236 22.04 -7.66 20.96
N GLU A 237 21.92 -6.44 21.51
CA GLU A 237 21.07 -6.14 22.67
C GLU A 237 19.84 -5.30 22.25
N ILE A 238 18.86 -5.22 23.16
CA ILE A 238 17.65 -4.39 23.01
C ILE A 238 17.62 -3.44 24.20
N ASN A 239 17.78 -2.15 23.94
CA ASN A 239 17.80 -1.09 24.95
C ASN A 239 16.48 -0.34 24.99
N ILE A 240 15.85 -0.30 26.14
CA ILE A 240 14.54 0.36 26.33
C ILE A 240 14.63 1.42 27.43
N SER A 241 13.85 2.47 27.28
CA SER A 241 13.68 3.52 28.31
C SER A 241 12.79 3.07 29.46
N GLU A 242 12.84 3.77 30.58
CA GLU A 242 11.94 3.59 31.74
C GLU A 242 10.46 3.56 31.34
N ASN A 243 10.03 4.45 30.41
CA ASN A 243 8.65 4.51 29.97
C ASN A 243 8.20 3.18 29.29
N SER A 244 9.08 2.60 28.49
CA SER A 244 8.81 1.30 27.87
C SER A 244 8.94 0.16 28.89
N TYR A 245 9.96 0.22 29.76
CA TYR A 245 10.16 -0.76 30.83
C TYR A 245 8.95 -0.90 31.74
N SER A 246 8.36 0.21 32.17
CA SER A 246 7.19 0.21 33.05
C SER A 246 6.00 -0.58 32.46
N GLN A 247 5.88 -0.65 31.13
CA GLN A 247 4.81 -1.38 30.43
C GLN A 247 5.13 -2.86 30.20
N VAL A 248 6.42 -3.23 30.13
CA VAL A 248 6.84 -4.59 29.75
C VAL A 248 7.44 -5.41 30.88
N ARG A 249 7.71 -4.83 32.03
CA ARG A 249 8.40 -5.44 33.18
C ARG A 249 7.76 -6.71 33.75
N TYR A 250 6.49 -6.93 33.48
CA TYR A 250 5.78 -8.15 33.90
C TYR A 250 5.77 -9.24 32.82
N THR A 251 6.31 -8.92 31.64
CA THR A 251 6.38 -9.86 30.52
C THR A 251 7.84 -10.23 30.20
N PHE A 252 8.78 -9.31 30.45
CA PHE A 252 10.18 -9.50 30.15
C PHE A 252 11.07 -9.26 31.38
N ASN A 253 12.08 -10.12 31.53
CA ASN A 253 13.19 -9.84 32.41
C ASN A 253 14.03 -8.73 31.80
N CYS A 254 14.18 -7.64 32.54
CA CYS A 254 14.94 -6.48 32.11
C CYS A 254 16.04 -6.16 33.10
N GLN A 255 17.23 -5.86 32.57
CA GLN A 255 18.41 -5.50 33.38
C GLN A 255 18.65 -3.99 33.30
N TYR A 256 18.65 -3.32 34.46
CA TYR A 256 19.04 -1.92 34.54
C TYR A 256 20.46 -1.71 34.05
N ARG A 257 20.68 -0.67 33.20
CA ARG A 257 22.03 -0.40 32.65
C ARG A 257 22.57 1.02 32.92
N GLY A 258 21.86 1.84 33.64
CA GLY A 258 22.27 3.22 33.91
C GLY A 258 21.35 4.26 33.24
N LYS A 259 21.83 5.49 33.14
CA LYS A 259 21.09 6.65 32.67
C LYS A 259 21.73 7.31 31.48
N ILE A 260 20.93 7.98 30.67
CA ILE A 260 21.42 8.88 29.63
C ILE A 260 20.86 10.29 29.85
N ALA A 261 21.67 11.29 29.58
CA ALA A 261 21.23 12.69 29.57
C ALA A 261 20.44 12.99 28.30
N VAL A 262 19.22 13.49 28.47
CA VAL A 262 18.36 13.93 27.36
C VAL A 262 18.13 15.44 27.52
N LYS A 263 18.47 16.20 26.45
CA LYS A 263 18.32 17.66 26.43
C LYS A 263 16.90 18.06 26.83
N ASN A 264 16.77 18.97 27.81
CA ASN A 264 15.55 19.50 28.38
C ASN A 264 14.65 18.49 29.14
N LYS A 265 15.13 17.26 29.41
CA LYS A 265 14.36 16.23 30.15
C LYS A 265 15.13 15.57 31.30
N GLY A 266 16.39 16.00 31.52
CA GLY A 266 17.22 15.41 32.55
C GLY A 266 17.77 14.05 32.15
N GLU A 267 17.88 13.14 33.11
CA GLU A 267 18.36 11.79 32.92
C GLU A 267 17.20 10.80 32.76
N ILE A 268 17.32 9.87 31.81
CA ILE A 268 16.36 8.79 31.58
C ILE A 268 17.02 7.45 31.85
N ASP A 269 16.38 6.63 32.67
CA ASP A 269 16.83 5.28 32.97
C ASP A 269 16.70 4.35 31.75
N MET A 270 17.70 3.47 31.58
CA MET A 270 17.80 2.51 30.49
C MET A 270 17.83 1.08 31.02
N TYR A 271 17.24 0.17 30.26
CA TYR A 271 17.16 -1.24 30.58
C TYR A 271 17.43 -2.09 29.35
N TYR A 272 18.21 -3.15 29.52
CA TYR A 272 18.32 -4.21 28.51
C TYR A 272 17.22 -5.25 28.69
N VAL A 273 16.55 -5.59 27.60
CA VAL A 273 15.61 -6.72 27.56
C VAL A 273 16.40 -8.00 27.41
N LYS A 274 16.23 -8.96 28.30
CA LYS A 274 16.98 -10.24 28.30
C LYS A 274 16.15 -11.40 27.75
N ASN A 275 15.05 -11.75 28.38
CA ASN A 275 14.18 -12.87 27.99
C ASN A 275 12.75 -12.64 28.47
N LEU A 276 11.81 -13.41 27.90
CA LEU A 276 10.45 -13.50 28.41
C LEU A 276 10.47 -14.06 29.86
N ILE A 277 9.53 -13.60 30.67
CA ILE A 277 9.24 -14.20 31.97
C ILE A 277 8.38 -15.42 31.67
N ASP A 278 8.79 -16.59 32.19
CA ASP A 278 8.05 -17.85 32.07
C ASP A 278 6.72 -17.83 32.83
#